data_6ac9d6d7936f61161465f2212afd618b
#
_entry.id   6ac9d6d7936f61161465f2212afd618b
#
_cell.length_a   1.000
_cell.length_b   1.000
_cell.length_c   1.000
_cell.angle_alpha   90.00
_cell.angle_beta   90.00
_cell.angle_gamma   90.00
#
_symmetry.space_group_name_H-M   'P 1'
#
loop_
_entity.id
_entity.type
_entity.pdbx_description
1 polymer ?
#
loop_
_entity_poly.entity_id
_entity_poly.type
_entity_poly.pdbx_seq_one_letter_code
_entity_poly.pdbx_strand_id
1 'polypeptide(L)'
;MSKKISEMPEKTVVSVGDWVTIVDSNDSNVSTKNKKAKLSAVKALSTYTATAPLEITDNVISIPPANAVTDGYLSKNTWATFYFKANTQSITDDTTNTTPSIDIAGQTFYNRFYRYAVPLTSLTLTNELIETTGTVYRYETEIRFTTGETFAFTATGLEGKWVGGTPTFEANKTYVIAIKNGTAAWGEIK
;
A
#
# COMPACT_ATOMS: atom_id res chain seq x y z
N MET A 1 30.28 46.26 -44.27
CA MET A 1 29.33 46.88 -43.33
C MET A 1 28.90 45.80 -42.30
N SER A 2 29.06 46.09 -41.01
CA SER A 2 28.59 45.18 -39.97
C SER A 2 27.10 45.49 -39.71
N LYS A 3 26.23 44.49 -39.82
CA LYS A 3 24.83 44.63 -39.47
C LYS A 3 24.66 44.62 -37.94
N LYS A 4 23.78 45.47 -37.44
CA LYS A 4 23.35 45.39 -36.05
C LYS A 4 22.56 44.10 -35.81
N ILE A 5 22.59 43.56 -34.60
CA ILE A 5 21.85 42.34 -34.24
C ILE A 5 20.35 42.48 -34.51
N SER A 6 19.80 43.70 -34.29
CA SER A 6 18.39 44.03 -34.58
C SER A 6 18.01 44.03 -36.09
N GLU A 7 19.02 44.01 -36.97
CA GLU A 7 18.84 44.01 -38.43
C GLU A 7 19.02 42.60 -39.03
N MET A 8 19.27 41.60 -38.20
CA MET A 8 19.40 40.20 -38.61
C MET A 8 18.02 39.57 -38.74
N PRO A 9 17.80 38.71 -39.75
CA PRO A 9 16.54 37.97 -39.83
C PRO A 9 16.40 37.04 -38.64
N GLU A 10 15.18 36.99 -38.09
CA GLU A 10 14.84 36.12 -37.01
C GLU A 10 14.87 34.64 -37.45
N LYS A 11 15.48 33.78 -36.66
CA LYS A 11 15.42 32.32 -36.86
C LYS A 11 14.35 31.75 -35.93
N THR A 12 13.23 31.31 -36.48
CA THR A 12 12.07 30.84 -35.75
C THR A 12 12.25 29.44 -35.13
N VAL A 13 13.14 28.61 -35.72
CA VAL A 13 13.43 27.27 -35.21
C VAL A 13 14.91 27.17 -34.87
N VAL A 14 15.22 27.08 -33.58
CA VAL A 14 16.58 27.00 -33.07
C VAL A 14 16.99 25.52 -32.90
N SER A 15 18.19 25.18 -33.39
CA SER A 15 18.74 23.83 -33.30
C SER A 15 19.97 23.78 -32.39
N VAL A 16 20.31 22.58 -31.89
CA VAL A 16 21.48 22.38 -31.04
C VAL A 16 22.82 22.72 -31.69
N GLY A 17 22.87 22.76 -33.02
CA GLY A 17 24.03 23.14 -33.80
C GLY A 17 24.19 24.66 -33.99
N ASP A 18 23.20 25.46 -33.64
CA ASP A 18 23.25 26.91 -33.76
C ASP A 18 24.23 27.54 -32.77
N TRP A 19 24.68 28.74 -33.12
CA TRP A 19 25.64 29.49 -32.32
C TRP A 19 24.96 30.65 -31.64
N VAL A 20 25.35 30.90 -30.40
CA VAL A 20 24.98 32.08 -29.60
C VAL A 20 26.22 32.89 -29.28
N THR A 21 26.07 34.21 -29.23
CA THR A 21 27.16 35.11 -28.77
C THR A 21 27.13 35.18 -27.27
N ILE A 22 28.26 34.97 -26.65
CA ILE A 22 28.47 35.09 -25.20
C ILE A 22 29.54 36.09 -24.88
N VAL A 23 29.47 36.70 -23.72
CA VAL A 23 30.57 37.53 -23.14
C VAL A 23 31.33 36.66 -22.16
N ASP A 24 32.60 36.38 -22.49
CA ASP A 24 33.47 35.62 -21.58
C ASP A 24 33.96 36.55 -20.45
N SER A 25 33.40 36.32 -19.25
CA SER A 25 33.73 37.11 -18.05
C SER A 25 35.20 36.94 -17.58
N ASN A 26 35.79 35.81 -17.96
CA ASN A 26 37.19 35.52 -17.58
C ASN A 26 38.21 36.09 -18.57
N ASP A 27 37.79 36.57 -19.75
CA ASP A 27 38.66 37.23 -20.71
C ASP A 27 38.75 38.73 -20.41
N SER A 28 39.88 39.16 -19.93
CA SER A 28 40.15 40.58 -19.60
C SER A 28 40.34 41.46 -20.86
N ASN A 29 40.58 40.87 -22.01
CA ASN A 29 40.76 41.61 -23.27
C ASN A 29 39.43 42.00 -23.89
N VAL A 30 39.09 43.28 -23.88
CA VAL A 30 37.83 43.80 -24.41
C VAL A 30 37.60 43.45 -25.90
N SER A 31 38.66 43.31 -26.66
CA SER A 31 38.58 43.00 -28.09
C SER A 31 38.22 41.53 -28.38
N THR A 32 38.53 40.61 -27.48
CA THR A 32 38.34 39.18 -27.64
C THR A 32 37.27 38.59 -26.68
N LYS A 33 36.73 39.44 -25.81
CA LYS A 33 35.75 39.04 -24.78
C LYS A 33 34.46 38.46 -25.36
N ASN A 34 34.03 38.90 -26.55
CA ASN A 34 32.89 38.38 -27.23
C ASN A 34 33.23 37.05 -27.95
N LYS A 35 32.66 35.98 -27.49
CA LYS A 35 32.84 34.62 -28.02
C LYS A 35 31.55 34.12 -28.62
N LYS A 36 31.65 33.03 -29.36
CA LYS A 36 30.47 32.25 -29.82
C LYS A 36 30.47 30.88 -29.13
N ALA A 37 29.34 30.46 -28.72
CA ALA A 37 29.12 29.10 -28.15
C ALA A 37 28.07 28.37 -28.94
N LYS A 38 28.22 27.06 -29.12
CA LYS A 38 27.14 26.24 -29.67
C LYS A 38 26.00 26.15 -28.66
N LEU A 39 24.79 26.14 -29.12
CA LEU A 39 23.61 26.01 -28.29
C LEU A 39 23.61 24.68 -27.50
N SER A 40 24.25 23.63 -28.07
CA SER A 40 24.47 22.36 -27.37
C SER A 40 25.30 22.52 -26.08
N ALA A 41 26.29 23.45 -26.09
CA ALA A 41 27.08 23.73 -24.89
C ALA A 41 26.29 24.51 -23.82
N VAL A 42 25.40 25.42 -24.29
CA VAL A 42 24.50 26.16 -23.37
C VAL A 42 23.47 25.19 -22.76
N LYS A 43 22.94 24.27 -23.56
CA LYS A 43 22.02 23.21 -23.08
C LYS A 43 22.66 22.36 -21.99
N ALA A 44 23.96 22.05 -22.11
CA ALA A 44 24.68 21.27 -21.11
C ALA A 44 24.76 21.96 -19.75
N LEU A 45 24.73 23.32 -19.70
CA LEU A 45 24.72 24.10 -18.47
C LEU A 45 23.37 24.08 -17.74
N SER A 46 22.29 23.76 -18.47
CA SER A 46 20.93 23.66 -17.91
C SER A 46 20.50 22.22 -17.64
N THR A 47 21.46 21.29 -17.54
CA THR A 47 21.15 19.90 -17.20
C THR A 47 20.77 19.81 -15.72
N TYR A 48 19.52 19.50 -15.46
CA TYR A 48 19.07 19.17 -14.13
C TYR A 48 19.43 17.72 -13.83
N THR A 49 19.95 17.48 -12.64
CA THR A 49 20.14 16.13 -12.10
C THR A 49 19.07 15.86 -11.06
N ALA A 50 18.45 14.70 -11.10
CA ALA A 50 17.52 14.26 -10.09
C ALA A 50 18.15 13.14 -9.25
N THR A 51 17.79 13.12 -7.96
CA THR A 51 18.10 12.00 -7.06
C THR A 51 16.82 11.22 -6.85
N ALA A 52 16.93 9.89 -6.85
CA ALA A 52 15.77 9.03 -6.60
C ALA A 52 14.97 9.55 -5.38
N PRO A 53 13.64 9.52 -5.44
CA PRO A 53 12.79 8.86 -6.44
C PRO A 53 12.44 9.72 -7.68
N LEU A 54 13.03 10.91 -7.84
CA LEU A 54 12.79 11.76 -9.01
C LEU A 54 13.58 11.26 -10.22
N GLU A 55 12.96 11.26 -11.37
CA GLU A 55 13.59 10.96 -12.67
C GLU A 55 13.40 12.10 -13.66
N ILE A 56 14.40 12.35 -14.49
CA ILE A 56 14.32 13.31 -15.59
C ILE A 56 14.62 12.58 -16.88
N THR A 57 13.62 12.44 -17.73
CA THR A 57 13.74 11.84 -19.04
C THR A 57 13.16 12.80 -20.07
N ASP A 58 13.92 13.15 -21.11
CA ASP A 58 13.51 14.07 -22.19
C ASP A 58 12.95 15.41 -21.69
N ASN A 59 13.58 16.00 -20.66
CA ASN A 59 13.15 17.23 -19.97
C ASN A 59 11.81 17.11 -19.22
N VAL A 60 11.30 15.90 -19.01
CA VAL A 60 10.14 15.65 -18.16
C VAL A 60 10.62 15.18 -16.80
N ILE A 61 10.19 15.89 -15.76
CA ILE A 61 10.42 15.48 -14.36
C ILE A 61 9.27 14.57 -13.96
N SER A 62 9.59 13.37 -13.52
CA SER A 62 8.61 12.38 -13.08
C SER A 62 9.06 11.69 -11.79
N ILE A 63 8.09 11.11 -11.11
CA ILE A 63 8.32 10.19 -10.00
C ILE A 63 7.73 8.85 -10.44
N PRO A 64 8.55 7.81 -10.65
CA PRO A 64 8.04 6.50 -11.04
C PRO A 64 7.18 5.87 -9.92
N PRO A 65 6.31 4.90 -10.25
CA PRO A 65 5.62 4.12 -9.23
C PRO A 65 6.60 3.38 -8.33
N ALA A 66 6.33 3.35 -7.02
CA ALA A 66 7.11 2.57 -6.08
C ALA A 66 6.98 1.06 -6.35
N ASN A 67 8.06 0.31 -6.16
CA ASN A 67 8.07 -1.14 -6.21
C ASN A 67 8.94 -1.70 -5.07
N ALA A 68 9.18 -3.01 -5.04
CA ALA A 68 9.93 -3.67 -3.97
C ALA A 68 11.42 -3.25 -3.87
N VAL A 69 11.95 -2.58 -4.89
CA VAL A 69 13.37 -2.23 -5.00
C VAL A 69 13.58 -0.72 -5.10
N THR A 70 12.59 0.01 -5.64
CA THR A 70 12.72 1.43 -5.96
C THR A 70 11.66 2.25 -5.25
N ASP A 71 12.07 3.31 -4.56
CA ASP A 71 11.17 4.31 -4.02
C ASP A 71 10.49 5.09 -5.15
N GLY A 72 9.24 5.51 -4.91
CA GLY A 72 8.46 6.25 -5.89
C GLY A 72 7.12 6.68 -5.32
N TYR A 73 6.17 7.02 -6.17
CA TYR A 73 4.80 7.33 -5.74
C TYR A 73 3.91 6.08 -5.77
N LEU A 74 2.91 6.04 -4.91
CA LEU A 74 1.82 5.07 -5.01
C LEU A 74 0.80 5.60 -6.02
N SER A 75 0.53 4.85 -7.08
CA SER A 75 -0.56 5.20 -8.00
C SER A 75 -1.91 5.22 -7.26
N LYS A 76 -2.91 5.93 -7.79
CA LYS A 76 -4.26 5.97 -7.19
C LYS A 76 -4.81 4.57 -6.90
N ASN A 77 -4.62 3.63 -7.83
CA ASN A 77 -5.10 2.26 -7.66
C ASN A 77 -4.29 1.49 -6.60
N THR A 78 -2.98 1.66 -6.57
CA THR A 78 -2.10 1.05 -5.56
C THR A 78 -2.39 1.64 -4.19
N TRP A 79 -2.56 2.97 -4.07
CA TRP A 79 -2.97 3.64 -2.85
C TRP A 79 -4.32 3.12 -2.36
N ALA A 80 -5.33 3.04 -3.23
CA ALA A 80 -6.63 2.49 -2.88
C ALA A 80 -6.49 1.04 -2.38
N THR A 81 -5.73 0.20 -3.08
CA THR A 81 -5.48 -1.19 -2.67
C THR A 81 -4.79 -1.26 -1.31
N PHE A 82 -3.77 -0.42 -1.08
CA PHE A 82 -3.07 -0.36 0.19
C PHE A 82 -3.98 0.14 1.32
N TYR A 83 -4.70 1.24 1.09
CA TYR A 83 -5.63 1.83 2.04
C TYR A 83 -6.76 0.84 2.41
N PHE A 84 -7.35 0.20 1.40
CA PHE A 84 -8.38 -0.82 1.62
C PHE A 84 -7.82 -2.07 2.31
N LYS A 85 -6.66 -2.57 1.94
CA LYS A 85 -6.05 -3.72 2.62
C LYS A 85 -5.64 -3.42 4.06
N ALA A 86 -5.17 -2.23 4.35
CA ALA A 86 -4.78 -1.83 5.70
C ALA A 86 -5.98 -1.58 6.64
N ASN A 87 -7.14 -1.24 6.06
CA ASN A 87 -8.35 -0.85 6.82
C ASN A 87 -9.55 -1.76 6.57
N THR A 88 -9.43 -2.85 5.79
CA THR A 88 -10.60 -3.68 5.49
C THR A 88 -10.97 -4.56 6.67
N GLN A 89 -12.11 -4.27 7.23
CA GLN A 89 -12.95 -5.25 7.89
C GLN A 89 -13.52 -6.19 6.82
N SER A 90 -13.22 -7.46 6.90
CA SER A 90 -13.96 -8.46 6.15
C SER A 90 -15.19 -8.84 6.97
N ILE A 91 -16.38 -8.60 6.42
CA ILE A 91 -17.63 -9.03 7.03
C ILE A 91 -18.16 -10.20 6.20
N THR A 92 -18.33 -11.34 6.84
CA THR A 92 -18.98 -12.52 6.26
C THR A 92 -20.33 -12.71 6.94
N ASP A 93 -21.39 -12.40 6.22
CA ASP A 93 -22.77 -12.69 6.64
C ASP A 93 -23.20 -14.00 5.97
N ASP A 94 -23.22 -15.07 6.73
CA ASP A 94 -23.62 -16.40 6.24
C ASP A 94 -25.06 -16.71 6.72
N THR A 95 -25.92 -16.94 5.76
CA THR A 95 -27.36 -17.16 5.99
C THR A 95 -27.78 -18.62 5.85
N THR A 96 -26.84 -19.52 5.55
CA THR A 96 -27.18 -20.91 5.18
C THR A 96 -26.33 -21.97 5.88
N ASN A 97 -25.07 -21.66 6.22
CA ASN A 97 -24.14 -22.64 6.76
C ASN A 97 -24.39 -22.87 8.26
N THR A 98 -24.77 -24.07 8.61
CA THR A 98 -25.02 -24.49 10.01
C THR A 98 -23.79 -25.14 10.68
N THR A 99 -22.71 -25.40 9.93
CA THR A 99 -21.51 -26.12 10.38
C THR A 99 -20.20 -25.44 9.94
N PRO A 100 -20.02 -24.13 10.23
CA PRO A 100 -18.85 -23.42 9.72
C PRO A 100 -17.54 -23.92 10.33
N SER A 101 -16.50 -23.91 9.49
CA SER A 101 -15.11 -24.06 9.89
C SER A 101 -14.33 -22.80 9.51
N ILE A 102 -13.71 -22.16 10.50
CA ILE A 102 -12.99 -20.90 10.33
C ILE A 102 -11.52 -21.10 10.65
N ASP A 103 -10.66 -20.90 9.66
CA ASP A 103 -9.22 -20.78 9.87
C ASP A 103 -8.87 -19.32 10.21
N ILE A 104 -8.41 -19.09 11.43
CA ILE A 104 -8.12 -17.76 11.95
C ILE A 104 -6.71 -17.31 11.56
N ALA A 105 -5.75 -18.22 11.53
CA ALA A 105 -4.34 -17.91 11.30
C ALA A 105 -3.97 -17.84 9.81
N GLY A 106 -4.62 -18.61 8.96
CA GLY A 106 -4.30 -18.74 7.52
C GLY A 106 -4.76 -17.60 6.63
N GLN A 107 -5.29 -16.51 7.18
CA GLN A 107 -5.99 -15.51 6.38
C GLN A 107 -5.25 -14.18 6.25
N THR A 108 -5.41 -13.53 5.11
CA THR A 108 -4.72 -12.30 4.69
C THR A 108 -5.29 -11.00 5.29
N PHE A 109 -6.36 -11.03 6.07
CA PHE A 109 -7.04 -9.82 6.57
C PHE A 109 -6.89 -9.67 8.08
N TYR A 110 -6.67 -8.43 8.53
CA TYR A 110 -6.36 -8.12 9.93
C TYR A 110 -7.58 -8.06 10.85
N ASN A 111 -8.77 -7.65 10.34
CA ASN A 111 -10.00 -7.57 11.12
C ASN A 111 -11.11 -8.29 10.39
N ARG A 112 -11.74 -9.28 11.03
CA ARG A 112 -12.77 -10.11 10.44
C ARG A 112 -13.98 -10.22 11.35
N PHE A 113 -15.16 -10.15 10.74
CA PHE A 113 -16.44 -10.32 11.38
C PHE A 113 -17.20 -11.42 10.67
N TYR A 114 -17.60 -12.43 11.42
CA TYR A 114 -18.46 -13.50 10.94
C TYR A 114 -19.78 -13.41 11.66
N ARG A 115 -20.86 -13.33 10.89
CA ARG A 115 -22.23 -13.35 11.41
C ARG A 115 -22.99 -14.48 10.74
N TYR A 116 -23.55 -15.34 11.57
CA TYR A 116 -24.39 -16.45 11.13
C TYR A 116 -25.83 -16.16 11.46
N ALA A 117 -26.69 -16.09 10.43
CA ALA A 117 -28.11 -15.76 10.59
C ALA A 117 -28.96 -16.99 10.94
N VAL A 118 -28.43 -18.19 10.70
CA VAL A 118 -29.08 -19.46 11.05
C VAL A 118 -28.46 -20.07 12.29
N PRO A 119 -29.22 -20.77 13.14
CA PRO A 119 -28.66 -21.49 14.30
C PRO A 119 -27.64 -22.53 13.85
N LEU A 120 -26.48 -22.53 14.48
CA LEU A 120 -25.40 -23.45 14.20
C LEU A 120 -25.56 -24.78 14.92
N THR A 121 -25.26 -25.86 14.25
CA THR A 121 -25.15 -27.21 14.86
C THR A 121 -23.70 -27.54 15.22
N SER A 122 -22.72 -26.89 14.58
CA SER A 122 -21.33 -26.92 15.02
C SER A 122 -20.57 -25.66 14.61
N LEU A 123 -19.46 -25.37 15.32
CA LEU A 123 -18.49 -24.36 14.98
C LEU A 123 -17.08 -24.91 15.23
N THR A 124 -16.27 -24.92 14.18
CA THR A 124 -14.86 -25.31 14.26
C THR A 124 -13.98 -24.09 14.06
N LEU A 125 -13.05 -23.85 14.98
CA LEU A 125 -12.05 -22.80 14.87
C LEU A 125 -10.66 -23.44 14.80
N THR A 126 -9.84 -22.99 13.87
CA THR A 126 -8.43 -23.37 13.76
C THR A 126 -7.58 -22.11 13.86
N ASN A 127 -6.65 -22.10 14.81
CA ASN A 127 -5.72 -20.98 15.03
C ASN A 127 -4.28 -21.51 15.08
N GLU A 128 -3.90 -22.29 14.10
CA GLU A 128 -2.52 -22.74 13.95
C GLU A 128 -1.70 -21.60 13.34
N LEU A 129 -0.96 -20.89 14.20
CA LEU A 129 0.00 -19.88 13.74
C LEU A 129 1.09 -20.60 12.94
N ILE A 130 1.08 -20.42 11.64
CA ILE A 130 2.24 -20.71 10.81
C ILE A 130 3.27 -19.65 11.16
N GLU A 131 4.24 -19.99 11.99
CA GLU A 131 5.40 -19.13 12.27
C GLU A 131 6.21 -18.95 10.98
N THR A 132 5.80 -17.96 10.18
CA THR A 132 6.68 -17.46 9.13
C THR A 132 7.65 -16.49 9.80
N THR A 133 8.90 -16.84 9.76
CA THR A 133 10.04 -16.13 10.35
C THR A 133 9.89 -14.61 10.26
N GLY A 134 9.66 -13.97 11.41
CA GLY A 134 9.92 -12.55 11.63
C GLY A 134 8.76 -11.57 11.46
N THR A 135 7.57 -11.97 11.05
CA THR A 135 6.44 -11.03 10.89
C THR A 135 5.32 -11.37 11.86
N VAL A 136 5.14 -10.55 12.89
CA VAL A 136 4.01 -10.68 13.82
C VAL A 136 2.79 -10.01 13.18
N TYR A 137 1.88 -10.80 12.66
CA TYR A 137 0.60 -10.30 12.19
C TYR A 137 -0.33 -10.04 13.38
N ARG A 138 -0.81 -8.81 13.50
CA ARG A 138 -1.89 -8.48 14.43
C ARG A 138 -3.21 -8.75 13.73
N TYR A 139 -4.04 -9.62 14.30
CA TYR A 139 -5.37 -9.92 13.77
C TYR A 139 -6.42 -9.83 14.88
N GLU A 140 -7.61 -9.47 14.48
CA GLU A 140 -8.80 -9.46 15.32
C GLU A 140 -9.92 -10.16 14.55
N THR A 141 -10.57 -11.12 15.19
CA THR A 141 -11.67 -11.88 14.59
C THR A 141 -12.83 -11.88 15.58
N GLU A 142 -13.99 -11.45 15.15
CA GLU A 142 -15.23 -11.54 15.90
C GLU A 142 -16.18 -12.50 15.18
N ILE A 143 -16.78 -13.40 15.94
CA ILE A 143 -17.71 -14.42 15.42
C ILE A 143 -18.99 -14.32 16.24
N ARG A 144 -20.10 -13.97 15.58
CA ARG A 144 -21.41 -13.91 16.20
C ARG A 144 -22.31 -15.00 15.62
N PHE A 145 -22.89 -15.79 16.51
CA PHE A 145 -23.73 -16.92 16.11
C PHE A 145 -24.77 -17.26 17.19
N THR A 146 -25.82 -17.96 16.75
CA THR A 146 -26.80 -18.59 17.66
C THR A 146 -26.60 -20.09 17.61
N THR A 147 -26.60 -20.76 18.75
CA THR A 147 -26.53 -22.22 18.85
C THR A 147 -27.89 -22.83 18.50
N GLY A 148 -27.89 -23.98 17.83
CA GLY A 148 -29.08 -24.81 17.66
C GLY A 148 -29.42 -25.62 18.90
N GLU A 149 -30.41 -26.52 18.79
CA GLU A 149 -30.79 -27.45 19.87
C GLU A 149 -29.64 -28.38 20.26
N THR A 150 -28.84 -28.77 19.28
CA THR A 150 -27.57 -29.49 19.50
C THR A 150 -26.46 -28.63 18.92
N PHE A 151 -25.40 -28.44 19.70
CA PHE A 151 -24.26 -27.65 19.25
C PHE A 151 -22.94 -28.27 19.68
N ALA A 152 -22.04 -28.49 18.74
CA ALA A 152 -20.69 -28.95 18.96
C ALA A 152 -19.67 -27.83 18.70
N PHE A 153 -18.75 -27.63 19.63
CA PHE A 153 -17.68 -26.64 19.49
C PHE A 153 -16.31 -27.29 19.50
N THR A 154 -15.47 -26.95 18.56
CA THR A 154 -14.07 -27.40 18.49
C THR A 154 -13.19 -26.17 18.24
N ALA A 155 -12.10 -26.02 19.02
CA ALA A 155 -11.12 -24.96 18.80
C ALA A 155 -9.71 -25.56 18.92
N THR A 156 -8.95 -25.50 17.86
CA THR A 156 -7.56 -25.97 17.79
C THR A 156 -6.61 -24.78 17.77
N GLY A 157 -5.51 -24.84 18.54
CA GLY A 157 -4.54 -23.75 18.68
C GLY A 157 -4.97 -22.59 19.58
N LEU A 158 -6.11 -22.77 20.30
CA LEU A 158 -6.63 -21.83 21.32
C LEU A 158 -6.64 -22.43 22.74
N GLU A 159 -6.08 -23.58 22.92
CA GLU A 159 -5.97 -24.26 24.22
C GLU A 159 -5.23 -23.39 25.23
N GLY A 160 -5.82 -23.16 26.38
CA GLY A 160 -5.25 -22.31 27.43
C GLY A 160 -5.19 -20.81 27.13
N LYS A 161 -5.76 -20.37 25.98
CA LYS A 161 -5.75 -18.96 25.54
C LYS A 161 -7.09 -18.24 25.77
N TRP A 162 -8.05 -18.89 26.41
CA TRP A 162 -9.36 -18.33 26.68
C TRP A 162 -9.37 -17.47 27.95
N VAL A 163 -9.79 -16.22 27.81
CA VAL A 163 -10.05 -15.34 28.96
C VAL A 163 -11.37 -15.76 29.59
N GLY A 164 -11.35 -16.07 30.87
CA GLY A 164 -12.52 -16.56 31.60
C GLY A 164 -12.75 -18.07 31.53
N GLY A 165 -11.83 -18.81 30.88
CA GLY A 165 -11.89 -20.27 30.74
C GLY A 165 -12.47 -20.76 29.44
N THR A 166 -12.37 -22.05 29.19
CA THR A 166 -12.88 -22.70 27.98
C THR A 166 -14.37 -22.45 27.82
N PRO A 167 -14.84 -22.06 26.62
CA PRO A 167 -16.25 -21.74 26.39
C PRO A 167 -17.16 -22.96 26.59
N THR A 168 -18.32 -22.69 27.19
CA THR A 168 -19.43 -23.62 27.28
C THR A 168 -20.67 -22.95 26.70
N PHE A 169 -21.35 -23.60 25.77
CA PHE A 169 -22.47 -23.04 25.04
C PHE A 169 -23.76 -23.80 25.37
N GLU A 170 -24.81 -23.07 25.69
CA GLU A 170 -26.15 -23.60 25.90
C GLU A 170 -26.93 -23.56 24.56
N ALA A 171 -27.92 -24.43 24.39
CA ALA A 171 -28.75 -24.48 23.22
C ALA A 171 -29.62 -23.21 23.05
N ASN A 172 -29.88 -22.83 21.81
CA ASN A 172 -30.77 -21.72 21.43
C ASN A 172 -30.40 -20.36 22.02
N LYS A 173 -29.10 -20.11 22.24
CA LYS A 173 -28.59 -18.85 22.74
C LYS A 173 -27.64 -18.20 21.74
N THR A 174 -27.54 -16.89 21.79
CA THR A 174 -26.65 -16.12 20.91
C THR A 174 -25.34 -15.80 21.66
N TYR A 175 -24.23 -16.02 20.97
CA TYR A 175 -22.88 -15.80 21.50
C TYR A 175 -22.04 -14.95 20.59
N VAL A 176 -21.03 -14.32 21.20
CA VAL A 176 -19.91 -13.70 20.50
C VAL A 176 -18.61 -14.34 20.97
N ILE A 177 -17.73 -14.63 20.03
CA ILE A 177 -16.33 -14.99 20.27
C ILE A 177 -15.47 -13.90 19.67
N ALA A 178 -14.58 -13.33 20.44
CA ALA A 178 -13.57 -12.36 20.00
C ALA A 178 -12.17 -12.96 20.18
N ILE A 179 -11.38 -12.94 19.10
CA ILE A 179 -10.01 -13.45 19.10
C ILE A 179 -9.07 -12.34 18.66
N LYS A 180 -8.09 -12.03 19.49
CA LYS A 180 -7.12 -10.99 19.23
C LYS A 180 -5.71 -11.47 19.52
N ASN A 181 -4.86 -11.49 18.50
CA ASN A 181 -3.46 -11.90 18.63
C ASN A 181 -3.30 -13.25 19.37
N GLY A 182 -4.14 -14.22 19.05
CA GLY A 182 -4.09 -15.56 19.65
C GLY A 182 -4.75 -15.70 21.02
N THR A 183 -5.26 -14.63 21.62
CA THR A 183 -6.06 -14.68 22.85
C THR A 183 -7.53 -14.61 22.50
N ALA A 184 -8.34 -15.45 23.10
CA ALA A 184 -9.77 -15.55 22.84
C ALA A 184 -10.60 -15.21 24.06
N ALA A 185 -11.73 -14.56 23.84
CA ALA A 185 -12.78 -14.31 24.83
C ALA A 185 -14.14 -14.66 24.23
N TRP A 186 -15.10 -14.97 25.08
CA TRP A 186 -16.45 -15.29 24.67
C TRP A 186 -17.50 -14.73 25.63
N GLY A 187 -18.70 -14.54 25.15
CA GLY A 187 -19.83 -14.09 25.97
C GLY A 187 -21.18 -14.37 25.32
N GLU A 188 -22.20 -14.51 26.17
CA GLU A 188 -23.60 -14.58 25.72
C GLU A 188 -24.13 -13.17 25.44
N ILE A 189 -24.86 -13.01 24.34
CA ILE A 189 -25.56 -11.78 23.98
C ILE A 189 -27.02 -11.94 24.46
N LYS A 190 -27.41 -11.10 25.40
CA LYS A 190 -28.79 -11.08 25.93
C LYS A 190 -29.66 -10.10 25.17
#